data_20acd6cea34b9342f12c51bc5694f8b9
#
_entry.id   20acd6cea34b9342f12c51bc5694f8b9
#
_cell.length_a   1.000
_cell.length_b   1.000
_cell.length_c   1.000
_cell.angle_alpha   90.00
_cell.angle_beta   90.00
_cell.angle_gamma   90.00
#
_symmetry.space_group_name_H-M   'P 1'
#
loop_
_entity.id
_entity.type
_entity.pdbx_description
1 polymer ?
#
loop_
_entity_poly.entity_id
_entity_poly.type
_entity_poly.pdbx_seq_one_letter_code
_entity_poly.pdbx_strand_id
1 'polypeptide(L)' 'MYLTDASIKSRELEEQISMLTYAVIDLSQRNIQFGFRFREIFITPDSGPEHRQRILRELALYQPTS' A
#
# COMPACT_ATOMS: atom_id res chain seq x y z
N MET A 1 4.70 11.63 -4.22
CA MET A 1 3.41 11.21 -3.63
C MET A 1 3.61 10.01 -2.74
N TYR A 2 2.97 10.00 -1.58
CA TYR A 2 3.04 8.88 -0.64
C TYR A 2 1.65 8.39 -0.31
N LEU A 3 1.47 7.08 -0.33
CA LEU A 3 0.28 6.45 0.23
C LEU A 3 0.50 6.25 1.72
N THR A 4 -0.42 6.75 2.53
CA THR A 4 -0.33 6.63 3.98
C THR A 4 -1.69 6.21 4.54
N ASP A 5 -1.68 5.71 5.76
CA ASP A 5 -2.92 5.37 6.45
C ASP A 5 -3.77 6.62 6.72
N ALA A 6 -3.14 7.78 6.78
CA ALA A 6 -3.86 9.05 6.96
C ALA A 6 -4.76 9.38 5.76
N SER A 7 -4.48 8.80 4.59
CA SER A 7 -5.31 8.98 3.40
C SER A 7 -6.60 8.17 3.44
N ILE A 8 -6.75 7.32 4.44
CA ILE A 8 -7.88 6.39 4.55
C ILE A 8 -8.68 6.73 5.79
N LYS A 9 -10.00 6.83 5.62
CA LYS A 9 -10.89 7.25 6.69
C LYS A 9 -11.43 6.08 7.52
N SER A 10 -10.98 4.87 7.27
CA SER A 10 -11.43 3.70 8.01
C SER A 10 -10.59 3.49 9.25
N ARG A 11 -11.23 3.01 10.33
CA ARG A 11 -10.57 2.66 11.58
C ARG A 11 -10.20 1.18 11.63
N GLU A 12 -10.78 0.37 10.76
CA GLU A 12 -10.54 -1.07 10.77
C GLU A 12 -9.31 -1.40 9.94
N LEU A 13 -8.42 -2.19 10.52
CA LEU A 13 -7.18 -2.55 9.87
C LEU A 13 -7.41 -3.29 8.55
N GLU A 14 -8.38 -4.20 8.52
CA GLU A 14 -8.67 -4.95 7.31
C GLU A 14 -9.12 -4.04 6.17
N GLU A 15 -9.97 -3.06 6.46
CA GLU A 15 -10.39 -2.09 5.46
C GLU A 15 -9.24 -1.22 5.01
N GLN A 16 -8.39 -0.81 5.93
CA GLN A 16 -7.22 0.00 5.58
C GLN A 16 -6.31 -0.76 4.62
N ILE A 17 -6.05 -2.02 4.91
CA ILE A 17 -5.20 -2.85 4.06
C ILE A 17 -5.84 -3.06 2.69
N SER A 18 -7.14 -3.30 2.65
CA SER A 18 -7.87 -3.45 1.41
C SER A 18 -7.79 -2.21 0.53
N MET A 19 -8.04 -1.06 1.14
CA MET A 19 -8.00 0.21 0.41
C MET A 19 -6.60 0.54 -0.09
N LEU A 20 -5.58 0.29 0.74
CA LEU A 20 -4.20 0.51 0.34
C LEU A 20 -3.80 -0.42 -0.79
N THR A 21 -4.21 -1.68 -0.71
CA THR A 21 -3.94 -2.65 -1.77
C THR A 21 -4.55 -2.19 -3.09
N TYR A 22 -5.78 -1.72 -3.04
CA TYR A 22 -6.48 -1.24 -4.23
C TYR A 22 -5.75 -0.03 -4.83
N ALA A 23 -5.36 0.90 -3.97
CA ALA A 23 -4.64 2.09 -4.41
C ALA A 23 -3.29 1.74 -5.04
N VAL A 24 -2.57 0.78 -4.45
CA VAL A 24 -1.30 0.33 -4.98
C VAL A 24 -1.46 -0.24 -6.39
N ILE A 25 -2.47 -1.07 -6.57
CA ILE A 25 -2.73 -1.67 -7.88
C ILE A 25 -3.11 -0.60 -8.90
N ASP A 26 -3.98 0.32 -8.51
CA ASP A 26 -4.43 1.39 -9.39
C ASP A 26 -3.27 2.27 -9.84
N LEU A 27 -2.45 2.73 -8.90
CA LEU A 27 -1.31 3.57 -9.20
C LEU A 27 -0.28 2.84 -10.05
N SER A 28 -0.09 1.55 -9.80
CA SER A 28 0.84 0.74 -10.59
C SER A 28 0.39 0.61 -12.03
N GLN A 29 -0.91 0.45 -12.24
CA GLN A 29 -1.46 0.35 -13.60
C GLN A 29 -1.31 1.66 -14.37
N ARG A 30 -1.31 2.78 -13.66
CA ARG A 30 -1.16 4.10 -14.26
C ARG A 30 0.30 4.52 -14.42
N ASN A 31 1.24 3.68 -13.97
CA ASN A 31 2.67 3.99 -13.98
C ASN A 31 3.01 5.27 -13.21
N ILE A 32 2.29 5.53 -12.15
CA ILE A 32 2.53 6.69 -11.30
C ILE A 32 3.55 6.31 -10.23
N GLN A 33 4.58 7.12 -10.06
CA GLN A 33 5.54 6.93 -8.98
C GLN A 33 4.91 7.30 -7.65
N PHE A 34 5.01 6.40 -6.69
CA PHE A 34 4.46 6.64 -5.36
C PHE A 34 5.27 5.92 -4.31
N GLY A 35 5.38 6.54 -3.13
CA GLY A 35 5.95 5.92 -1.96
C GLY A 35 4.85 5.34 -1.09
N PHE A 36 5.26 4.62 -0.06
CA PHE A 36 4.31 3.95 0.83
C PHE A 36 4.76 4.12 2.26
N ARG A 37 3.87 4.62 3.11
CA ARG A 37 4.10 4.76 4.54
C ARG A 37 2.90 4.22 5.29
N PHE A 38 3.11 3.15 6.01
CA PHE A 38 2.06 2.53 6.79
C PHE A 38 2.69 1.87 8.00
N ARG A 39 2.35 2.37 9.18
CA ARG A 39 2.92 1.89 10.44
C ARG A 39 4.45 1.95 10.38
N GLU A 40 5.12 0.81 10.45
CA GLU A 40 6.57 0.73 10.41
C GLU A 40 7.12 0.62 9.00
N ILE A 41 6.26 0.45 8.01
CA ILE A 41 6.67 0.30 6.64
C ILE A 41 6.97 1.67 6.03
N PHE A 42 8.13 1.80 5.44
CA PHE A 42 8.50 3.01 4.71
C PHE A 42 9.18 2.60 3.41
N ILE A 43 8.54 2.93 2.30
CA ILE A 43 9.05 2.60 0.98
C ILE A 43 9.12 3.89 0.16
N THR A 44 10.30 4.18 -0.37
CA THR A 44 10.52 5.39 -1.16
C THR A 44 9.74 5.33 -2.47
N PRO A 45 9.39 6.50 -3.06
CA PRO A 45 8.64 6.52 -4.31
C PRO A 45 9.35 5.80 -5.44
N ASP A 46 8.60 4.95 -6.13
CA ASP A 46 9.09 4.19 -7.27
C ASP A 46 7.86 3.73 -8.06
N SER A 47 8.10 3.03 -9.16
CA SER A 47 7.04 2.49 -9.98
C SER A 47 7.44 1.12 -10.51
N GLY A 48 6.49 0.45 -11.18
CA GLY A 48 6.75 -0.84 -11.79
C GLY A 48 6.23 -2.02 -10.97
N PRO A 49 6.26 -3.23 -11.57
CA PRO A 49 5.70 -4.40 -10.91
C PRO A 49 6.47 -4.85 -9.67
N GLU A 50 7.78 -4.65 -9.63
CA GLU A 50 8.57 -5.01 -8.45
C GLU A 50 8.19 -4.17 -7.26
N HIS A 51 7.99 -2.87 -7.48
CA HIS A 51 7.55 -1.94 -6.44
C HIS A 51 6.20 -2.36 -5.88
N ARG A 52 5.26 -2.67 -6.78
CA ARG A 52 3.94 -3.13 -6.39
C ARG A 52 4.00 -4.40 -5.55
N GLN A 53 4.77 -5.39 -6.01
CA GLN A 53 4.88 -6.65 -5.30
C GLN A 53 5.49 -6.49 -3.92
N ARG A 54 6.48 -5.61 -3.81
CA ARG A 54 7.12 -5.34 -2.53
C ARG A 54 6.12 -4.79 -1.52
N ILE A 55 5.32 -3.82 -1.95
CA ILE A 55 4.32 -3.22 -1.07
C ILE A 55 3.25 -4.23 -0.69
N LEU A 56 2.76 -5.00 -1.67
CA LEU A 56 1.73 -5.99 -1.40
C LEU A 56 2.23 -7.07 -0.44
N ARG A 57 3.49 -7.45 -0.55
CA ARG A 57 4.09 -8.43 0.37
C ARG A 57 4.12 -7.86 1.80
N GLU A 58 4.50 -6.60 1.95
CA GLU A 58 4.53 -5.98 3.27
C GLU A 58 3.13 -5.87 3.85
N LEU A 59 2.14 -5.51 3.04
CA LEU A 59 0.76 -5.44 3.50
C LEU A 59 0.24 -6.81 3.93
N ALA A 60 0.64 -7.87 3.25
CA ALA A 60 0.20 -9.21 3.59
C ALA A 60 0.61 -9.64 5.00
N LEU A 61 1.69 -9.06 5.51
CA LEU A 61 2.15 -9.36 6.87
C LEU A 61 1.20 -8.82 7.94
N TYR A 62 0.37 -7.87 7.58
CA TYR A 62 -0.58 -7.27 8.51
C TYR A 62 -1.98 -7.85 8.38
N GLN A 63 -2.20 -8.73 7.41
CA GLN A 63 -3.51 -9.36 7.26
C GLN A 63 -3.65 -10.49 8.28
N PRO A 64 -4.84 -10.62 8.89
CA PRO A 64 -5.06 -11.73 9.80
C PRO A 64 -4.97 -13.05 9.03
N THR A 65 -4.20 -13.97 9.58
CA THR A 65 -4.13 -15.31 9.03
C THR A 65 -5.39 -16.06 9.39
N SER A 66 -6.13 -16.40 8.41
CA SER A 66 -7.30 -17.24 8.61
C SER A 66 -6.91 -18.69 8.59
#